data_2fedc5ed5423eb14273fe91cc201f17c
#
_entry.id   2fedc5ed5423eb14273fe91cc201f17c
#
_cell.length_a   1.000
_cell.length_b   1.000
_cell.length_c   1.000
_cell.angle_alpha   90.00
_cell.angle_beta   90.00
_cell.angle_gamma   90.00
#
_symmetry.space_group_name_H-M   'P 1'
#
loop_
_entity.id
_entity.type
_entity.pdbx_description
1 polymer ?
#
loop_
_entity_poly.entity_id
_entity_poly.type
_entity_poly.pdbx_seq_one_letter_code
_entity_poly.pdbx_strand_id
1 'polypeptide(L)'
;MLRIAYRLLWRALLPFALLRLWWRGRKEPGYRQHVGERLGFYRPRANPDHPLLWVHAVSVGETRAAQPLIDALLARFPQHDVLLTHMTPTGRRTGAEFAAQRNGRVVQAYLPYDLAGAVDRFLRHFQPRLGLLMETEIWPVLIERAHHAGVPMVLVNGRLSERSHRRTARLGQAARETYAQLAAVLAQTPDDADRYRSLGVPRVRVTGNLKFDITPHVDQIMMGRALRDALCGRAVWVAASTREGEEPLLLDAWHAHRAQHAGRRHPLLILVPRHPQRFDEVAQLAGLKGLRVARRSALSLSAAEAPDAAGVLDADILLGDSMGEMALYYAAAQAAFIGGSLLPMGGQNLIEACAVGTPVVIGPHTFNFAQATRDAVAAGACVQVEDAACAVRVIDQWLSDADAREAASRAALAFAATHGGATTRTVEAVASLVLPSL
;
A
#
# COMPACT_ATOMS: atom_id res chain seq x y z
N MET A 1 -10.40 34.27 -6.03
CA MET A 1 -9.72 34.17 -7.34
C MET A 1 -9.13 32.78 -7.58
N LEU A 2 -8.29 32.22 -6.70
CA LEU A 2 -7.62 30.92 -6.91
C LEU A 2 -8.60 29.74 -7.17
N ARG A 3 -9.72 29.64 -6.45
CA ARG A 3 -10.75 28.62 -6.66
C ARG A 3 -11.44 28.72 -8.03
N ILE A 4 -11.68 29.94 -8.52
CA ILE A 4 -12.26 30.15 -9.86
C ILE A 4 -11.25 29.72 -10.92
N ALA A 5 -9.97 30.11 -10.77
CA ALA A 5 -8.90 29.68 -11.66
C ALA A 5 -8.76 28.15 -11.69
N TYR A 6 -8.80 27.48 -10.53
CA TYR A 6 -8.80 26.02 -10.43
C TYR A 6 -9.96 25.37 -11.20
N ARG A 7 -11.19 25.88 -11.04
CA ARG A 7 -12.38 25.37 -11.74
C ARG A 7 -12.30 25.56 -13.26
N LEU A 8 -11.81 26.73 -13.70
CA LEU A 8 -11.60 27.00 -15.13
C LEU A 8 -10.49 26.10 -15.70
N LEU A 9 -9.40 25.94 -14.98
CA LEU A 9 -8.31 25.04 -15.37
C LEU A 9 -8.81 23.60 -15.55
N TRP A 10 -9.59 23.07 -14.61
CA TRP A 10 -10.16 21.72 -14.75
C TRP A 10 -11.07 21.57 -15.97
N ARG A 11 -11.90 22.61 -16.27
CA ARG A 11 -12.71 22.59 -17.48
C ARG A 11 -11.88 22.55 -18.76
N ALA A 12 -10.81 23.34 -18.81
CA ALA A 12 -9.88 23.36 -19.94
C ALA A 12 -9.08 22.06 -20.09
N LEU A 13 -8.71 21.42 -18.96
CA LEU A 13 -7.96 20.17 -18.95
C LEU A 13 -8.81 18.93 -19.21
N LEU A 14 -10.13 18.99 -19.13
CA LEU A 14 -11.02 17.84 -19.28
C LEU A 14 -10.82 17.10 -20.62
N PRO A 15 -10.77 17.76 -21.79
CA PRO A 15 -10.52 17.05 -23.06
C PRO A 15 -9.20 16.30 -23.07
N PHE A 16 -8.15 16.89 -22.50
CA PHE A 16 -6.83 16.26 -22.39
C PHE A 16 -6.84 15.06 -21.41
N ALA A 17 -7.58 15.16 -20.31
CA ALA A 17 -7.76 14.06 -19.38
C ALA A 17 -8.46 12.87 -20.04
N LEU A 18 -9.52 13.12 -20.83
CA LEU A 18 -10.22 12.09 -21.59
C LEU A 18 -9.35 11.46 -22.70
N LEU A 19 -8.60 12.29 -23.44
CA LEU A 19 -7.64 11.82 -24.44
C LEU A 19 -6.54 10.95 -23.79
N ARG A 20 -6.04 11.36 -22.63
CA ARG A 20 -5.06 10.59 -21.85
C ARG A 20 -5.62 9.21 -21.42
N LEU A 21 -6.89 9.14 -20.99
CA LEU A 21 -7.54 7.85 -20.69
C LEU A 21 -7.59 6.95 -21.92
N TRP A 22 -7.98 7.53 -23.07
CA TRP A 22 -8.05 6.79 -24.32
C TRP A 22 -6.67 6.26 -24.74
N TRP A 23 -5.62 7.09 -24.63
CA TRP A 23 -4.25 6.71 -24.96
C TRP A 23 -3.69 5.64 -24.00
N ARG A 24 -3.86 5.82 -22.68
CA ARG A 24 -3.46 4.81 -21.69
C ARG A 24 -4.22 3.51 -21.85
N GLY A 25 -5.46 3.57 -22.26
CA GLY A 25 -6.30 2.40 -22.56
C GLY A 25 -5.82 1.55 -23.74
N ARG A 26 -4.79 1.99 -24.50
CA ARG A 26 -4.09 1.14 -25.48
C ARG A 26 -3.22 0.09 -24.79
N LYS A 27 -2.59 0.44 -23.68
CA LYS A 27 -1.72 -0.46 -22.89
C LYS A 27 -2.51 -1.20 -21.81
N GLU A 28 -3.50 -0.54 -21.21
CA GLU A 28 -4.34 -1.08 -20.14
C GLU A 28 -5.81 -0.77 -20.42
N PRO A 29 -6.58 -1.72 -21.01
CA PRO A 29 -7.97 -1.50 -21.49
C PRO A 29 -8.92 -0.98 -20.42
N GLY A 30 -8.67 -1.26 -19.13
CA GLY A 30 -9.46 -0.79 -17.99
C GLY A 30 -9.62 0.75 -17.91
N TYR A 31 -8.69 1.52 -18.51
CA TYR A 31 -8.82 2.99 -18.56
C TYR A 31 -9.96 3.47 -19.47
N ARG A 32 -10.42 2.65 -20.41
CA ARG A 32 -11.54 2.96 -21.32
C ARG A 32 -12.89 2.50 -20.76
N GLN A 33 -12.89 1.72 -19.68
CA GLN A 33 -14.10 1.23 -19.06
C GLN A 33 -14.65 2.27 -18.08
N HIS A 34 -15.98 2.33 -17.93
CA HIS A 34 -16.68 3.18 -16.98
C HIS A 34 -16.33 4.69 -17.07
N VAL A 35 -16.02 5.21 -18.26
CA VAL A 35 -15.65 6.62 -18.44
C VAL A 35 -16.77 7.57 -17.99
N GLY A 36 -18.04 7.17 -18.16
CA GLY A 36 -19.19 7.94 -17.69
C GLY A 36 -19.17 8.22 -16.18
N GLU A 37 -18.68 7.27 -15.35
CA GLU A 37 -18.57 7.45 -13.90
C GLU A 37 -17.63 8.63 -13.56
N ARG A 38 -16.54 8.82 -14.32
CA ARG A 38 -15.61 9.95 -14.15
C ARG A 38 -16.23 11.30 -14.47
N LEU A 39 -17.39 11.31 -15.12
CA LEU A 39 -18.21 12.48 -15.41
C LEU A 39 -19.46 12.55 -14.52
N GLY A 40 -19.61 11.63 -13.56
CA GLY A 40 -20.70 11.57 -12.61
C GLY A 40 -21.95 10.84 -13.11
N PHE A 41 -21.83 9.98 -14.12
CA PHE A 41 -22.95 9.15 -14.61
C PHE A 41 -22.78 7.71 -14.14
N TYR A 42 -23.68 7.26 -13.28
CA TYR A 42 -23.62 5.97 -12.61
C TYR A 42 -24.84 5.09 -12.94
N ARG A 43 -24.68 3.79 -12.83
CA ARG A 43 -25.79 2.84 -12.90
C ARG A 43 -26.57 2.85 -11.58
N PRO A 44 -27.87 2.53 -11.59
CA PRO A 44 -28.66 2.35 -10.38
C PRO A 44 -28.01 1.35 -9.41
N ARG A 45 -28.16 1.59 -8.12
CA ARG A 45 -27.69 0.70 -7.07
C ARG A 45 -28.60 -0.51 -6.94
N ALA A 46 -28.02 -1.66 -6.57
CA ALA A 46 -28.81 -2.87 -6.27
C ALA A 46 -29.68 -2.68 -5.01
N ASN A 47 -29.13 -2.01 -3.98
CA ASN A 47 -29.80 -1.74 -2.70
C ASN A 47 -29.89 -0.22 -2.48
N PRO A 48 -30.87 0.47 -3.10
CA PRO A 48 -30.98 1.92 -3.01
C PRO A 48 -31.30 2.42 -1.60
N ASP A 49 -32.03 1.62 -0.80
CA ASP A 49 -32.53 1.99 0.53
C ASP A 49 -31.47 1.86 1.63
N HIS A 50 -30.36 1.12 1.40
CA HIS A 50 -29.28 1.02 2.37
C HIS A 50 -28.46 2.31 2.38
N PRO A 51 -28.28 2.97 3.54
CA PRO A 51 -27.44 4.14 3.66
C PRO A 51 -25.98 3.78 3.35
N LEU A 52 -25.25 4.72 2.76
CA LEU A 52 -23.85 4.50 2.34
C LEU A 52 -22.85 5.22 3.24
N LEU A 53 -21.81 4.49 3.64
CA LEU A 53 -20.53 5.05 4.05
C LEU A 53 -19.60 5.03 2.82
N TRP A 54 -19.03 6.16 2.48
CA TRP A 54 -18.17 6.26 1.30
C TRP A 54 -16.71 6.27 1.68
N VAL A 55 -15.92 5.38 1.06
CA VAL A 55 -14.46 5.28 1.19
C VAL A 55 -13.83 5.53 -0.18
N HIS A 56 -12.91 6.48 -0.26
CA HIS A 56 -12.15 6.77 -1.47
C HIS A 56 -10.69 6.31 -1.33
N ALA A 57 -10.30 5.34 -2.15
CA ALA A 57 -8.95 4.78 -2.22
C ALA A 57 -8.46 4.75 -3.68
N VAL A 58 -7.50 5.60 -4.02
CA VAL A 58 -7.07 5.85 -5.41
C VAL A 58 -6.37 4.65 -6.04
N SER A 59 -5.45 4.05 -5.30
CA SER A 59 -4.48 3.06 -5.78
C SER A 59 -4.68 1.67 -5.14
N VAL A 60 -3.99 0.66 -5.69
CA VAL A 60 -3.94 -0.70 -5.10
C VAL A 60 -3.48 -0.66 -3.64
N GLY A 61 -2.43 0.13 -3.34
CA GLY A 61 -1.89 0.23 -1.99
C GLY A 61 -2.88 0.82 -0.99
N GLU A 62 -3.58 1.90 -1.37
CA GLU A 62 -4.63 2.50 -0.55
C GLU A 62 -5.85 1.59 -0.41
N THR A 63 -6.24 0.91 -1.50
CA THR A 63 -7.34 -0.06 -1.48
C THR A 63 -7.06 -1.17 -0.47
N ARG A 64 -5.86 -1.75 -0.49
CA ARG A 64 -5.45 -2.77 0.48
C ARG A 64 -5.41 -2.23 1.92
N ALA A 65 -4.86 -1.03 2.12
CA ALA A 65 -4.83 -0.38 3.43
C ALA A 65 -6.25 -0.06 3.97
N ALA A 66 -7.22 0.17 3.08
CA ALA A 66 -8.60 0.44 3.44
C ALA A 66 -9.43 -0.83 3.74
N GLN A 67 -8.99 -2.03 3.33
CA GLN A 67 -9.76 -3.26 3.51
C GLN A 67 -10.11 -3.55 4.98
N PRO A 68 -9.16 -3.54 5.94
CA PRO A 68 -9.48 -3.74 7.36
C PRO A 68 -10.45 -2.68 7.89
N LEU A 69 -10.30 -1.42 7.45
CA LEU A 69 -11.21 -0.35 7.82
C LEU A 69 -12.62 -0.59 7.28
N ILE A 70 -12.76 -1.02 6.03
CA ILE A 70 -14.07 -1.30 5.42
C ILE A 70 -14.75 -2.47 6.15
N ASP A 71 -14.03 -3.55 6.46
CA ASP A 71 -14.57 -4.69 7.21
C ASP A 71 -15.04 -4.28 8.60
N ALA A 72 -14.25 -3.47 9.30
CA ALA A 72 -14.60 -2.96 10.62
C ALA A 72 -15.80 -1.97 10.56
N LEU A 73 -15.92 -1.15 9.51
CA LEU A 73 -17.09 -0.30 9.29
C LEU A 73 -18.35 -1.13 9.02
N LEU A 74 -18.27 -2.16 8.17
CA LEU A 74 -19.39 -3.06 7.87
C LEU A 74 -19.86 -3.84 9.12
N ALA A 75 -18.93 -4.21 10.00
CA ALA A 75 -19.25 -4.85 11.27
C ALA A 75 -19.88 -3.85 12.26
N ARG A 76 -19.35 -2.63 12.35
CA ARG A 76 -19.83 -1.61 13.29
C ARG A 76 -21.19 -1.01 12.88
N PHE A 77 -21.44 -0.92 11.56
CA PHE A 77 -22.65 -0.36 10.97
C PHE A 77 -23.35 -1.39 10.08
N PRO A 78 -24.03 -2.42 10.67
CA PRO A 78 -24.60 -3.54 9.92
C PRO A 78 -25.69 -3.13 8.94
N GLN A 79 -26.34 -1.99 9.14
CA GLN A 79 -27.41 -1.45 8.29
C GLN A 79 -26.87 -0.58 7.12
N HIS A 80 -25.54 -0.35 7.06
CA HIS A 80 -24.94 0.47 6.02
C HIS A 80 -24.20 -0.40 5.01
N ASP A 81 -24.21 0.03 3.75
CA ASP A 81 -23.30 -0.48 2.74
C ASP A 81 -22.10 0.49 2.58
N VAL A 82 -21.03 0.01 1.98
CA VAL A 82 -19.85 0.83 1.70
C VAL A 82 -19.76 1.11 0.21
N LEU A 83 -19.68 2.39 -0.16
CA LEU A 83 -19.28 2.83 -1.49
C LEU A 83 -17.75 2.95 -1.51
N LEU A 84 -17.07 2.10 -2.28
CA LEU A 84 -15.63 2.14 -2.48
C LEU A 84 -15.31 2.76 -3.83
N THR A 85 -14.66 3.93 -3.84
CA THR A 85 -14.32 4.64 -5.08
C THR A 85 -12.84 4.62 -5.38
N HIS A 86 -12.50 4.61 -6.66
CA HIS A 86 -11.12 4.51 -7.18
C HIS A 86 -10.83 5.57 -8.24
N MET A 87 -9.53 5.75 -8.58
CA MET A 87 -9.09 6.52 -9.74
C MET A 87 -8.32 5.67 -10.77
N THR A 88 -7.84 4.48 -10.39
CA THR A 88 -7.06 3.60 -11.26
C THR A 88 -7.78 2.28 -11.55
N PRO A 89 -7.61 1.69 -12.77
CA PRO A 89 -8.20 0.39 -13.08
C PRO A 89 -7.68 -0.74 -12.20
N THR A 90 -6.39 -0.70 -11.85
CA THR A 90 -5.77 -1.68 -10.95
C THR A 90 -6.34 -1.60 -9.53
N GLY A 91 -6.54 -0.38 -8.98
CA GLY A 91 -7.22 -0.19 -7.70
C GLY A 91 -8.64 -0.73 -7.73
N ARG A 92 -9.40 -0.44 -8.81
CA ARG A 92 -10.78 -0.95 -8.98
C ARG A 92 -10.82 -2.47 -9.06
N ARG A 93 -9.87 -3.13 -9.74
CA ARG A 93 -9.79 -4.60 -9.80
C ARG A 93 -9.54 -5.21 -8.41
N THR A 94 -8.55 -4.68 -7.67
CA THR A 94 -8.29 -5.10 -6.28
C THR A 94 -9.53 -4.90 -5.40
N GLY A 95 -10.23 -3.79 -5.57
CA GLY A 95 -11.49 -3.53 -4.86
C GLY A 95 -12.62 -4.46 -5.28
N ALA A 96 -12.69 -4.92 -6.56
CA ALA A 96 -13.69 -5.86 -7.03
C ALA A 96 -13.49 -7.25 -6.40
N GLU A 97 -12.25 -7.72 -6.35
CA GLU A 97 -11.87 -8.96 -5.68
C GLU A 97 -12.28 -8.93 -4.19
N PHE A 98 -12.02 -7.82 -3.53
CA PHE A 98 -12.43 -7.59 -2.13
C PHE A 98 -13.96 -7.54 -1.97
N ALA A 99 -14.67 -6.82 -2.83
CA ALA A 99 -16.12 -6.64 -2.78
C ALA A 99 -16.89 -7.94 -3.02
N ALA A 100 -16.39 -8.83 -3.91
CA ALA A 100 -17.02 -10.10 -4.26
C ALA A 100 -17.27 -11.02 -3.04
N GLN A 101 -16.45 -10.89 -1.99
CA GLN A 101 -16.55 -11.69 -0.77
C GLN A 101 -17.49 -11.08 0.29
N ARG A 102 -18.21 -9.98 0.00
CA ARG A 102 -18.99 -9.20 0.98
C ARG A 102 -20.47 -9.08 0.64
N ASN A 103 -21.00 -10.09 -0.06
CA ASN A 103 -22.44 -10.28 -0.28
C ASN A 103 -23.17 -9.02 -0.80
N GLY A 104 -22.51 -8.26 -1.70
CA GLY A 104 -23.09 -7.06 -2.30
C GLY A 104 -23.07 -5.80 -1.41
N ARG A 105 -22.54 -5.88 -0.18
CA ARG A 105 -22.45 -4.75 0.75
C ARG A 105 -21.35 -3.74 0.42
N VAL A 106 -20.50 -4.03 -0.56
CA VAL A 106 -19.48 -3.10 -1.07
C VAL A 106 -19.78 -2.77 -2.53
N VAL A 107 -20.19 -1.55 -2.77
CA VAL A 107 -20.48 -1.00 -4.11
C VAL A 107 -19.25 -0.28 -4.63
N GLN A 108 -18.91 -0.48 -5.89
CA GLN A 108 -17.73 0.16 -6.49
C GLN A 108 -18.11 1.18 -7.56
N ALA A 109 -17.34 2.30 -7.61
CA ALA A 109 -17.40 3.27 -8.67
C ALA A 109 -16.04 3.98 -8.88
N TYR A 110 -15.86 4.64 -10.03
CA TYR A 110 -14.83 5.66 -10.13
C TYR A 110 -15.32 6.97 -9.50
N LEU A 111 -14.41 7.65 -8.78
CA LEU A 111 -14.66 9.03 -8.36
C LEU A 111 -14.74 9.91 -9.61
N PRO A 112 -15.69 10.87 -9.67
CA PRO A 112 -15.74 11.81 -10.77
C PRO A 112 -14.54 12.76 -10.73
N TYR A 113 -14.16 13.32 -11.87
CA TYR A 113 -13.21 14.42 -11.90
C TYR A 113 -13.73 15.59 -11.08
N ASP A 114 -12.82 16.40 -10.53
CA ASP A 114 -13.14 17.51 -9.59
C ASP A 114 -13.84 18.69 -10.28
N LEU A 115 -14.94 18.39 -10.96
CA LEU A 115 -15.83 19.29 -11.67
C LEU A 115 -17.16 19.39 -10.93
N ALA A 116 -17.61 20.60 -10.60
CA ALA A 116 -18.80 20.83 -9.78
C ALA A 116 -20.02 20.02 -10.25
N GLY A 117 -20.36 20.06 -11.54
CA GLY A 117 -21.50 19.32 -12.06
C GLY A 117 -21.34 17.78 -12.02
N ALA A 118 -20.12 17.27 -12.12
CA ALA A 118 -19.86 15.83 -12.01
C ALA A 118 -19.94 15.37 -10.55
N VAL A 119 -19.38 16.16 -9.64
CA VAL A 119 -19.45 15.92 -8.19
C VAL A 119 -20.89 16.02 -7.68
N ASP A 120 -21.68 17.01 -8.16
CA ASP A 120 -23.09 17.13 -7.77
C ASP A 120 -23.93 15.93 -8.23
N ARG A 121 -23.66 15.38 -9.41
CA ARG A 121 -24.31 14.14 -9.86
C ARG A 121 -23.93 12.94 -8.99
N PHE A 122 -22.65 12.83 -8.64
CA PHE A 122 -22.16 11.80 -7.74
C PHE A 122 -22.86 11.85 -6.37
N LEU A 123 -22.84 13.00 -5.73
CA LEU A 123 -23.45 13.19 -4.40
C LEU A 123 -24.96 12.94 -4.43
N ARG A 124 -25.68 13.40 -5.48
CA ARG A 124 -27.12 13.12 -5.63
C ARG A 124 -27.44 11.66 -5.90
N HIS A 125 -26.56 10.95 -6.63
CA HIS A 125 -26.77 9.54 -6.96
C HIS A 125 -26.53 8.62 -5.76
N PHE A 126 -25.43 8.84 -5.03
CA PHE A 126 -25.04 7.95 -3.94
C PHE A 126 -25.55 8.39 -2.56
N GLN A 127 -25.78 9.67 -2.34
CA GLN A 127 -26.23 10.24 -1.06
C GLN A 127 -25.49 9.69 0.15
N PRO A 128 -24.13 9.69 0.17
CA PRO A 128 -23.38 9.11 1.26
C PRO A 128 -23.62 9.85 2.57
N ARG A 129 -23.75 9.12 3.67
CA ARG A 129 -23.90 9.71 5.02
C ARG A 129 -22.60 10.31 5.53
N LEU A 130 -21.47 9.80 5.06
CA LEU A 130 -20.12 10.22 5.41
C LEU A 130 -19.16 9.85 4.28
N GLY A 131 -18.18 10.70 3.99
CA GLY A 131 -17.08 10.43 3.05
C GLY A 131 -15.74 10.30 3.77
N LEU A 132 -15.03 9.20 3.53
CA LEU A 132 -13.70 8.93 4.05
C LEU A 132 -12.69 8.97 2.89
N LEU A 133 -11.81 9.97 2.89
CA LEU A 133 -10.74 10.11 1.90
C LEU A 133 -9.44 9.53 2.46
N MET A 134 -8.75 8.69 1.68
CA MET A 134 -7.51 8.06 2.12
C MET A 134 -6.29 8.96 1.91
N GLU A 135 -5.38 8.93 2.87
CA GLU A 135 -4.00 9.46 2.84
C GLU A 135 -3.89 10.97 2.51
N THR A 136 -3.80 11.33 1.22
CA THR A 136 -3.49 12.72 0.78
C THR A 136 -4.55 13.28 -0.17
N GLU A 137 -5.68 12.63 -0.32
CA GLU A 137 -6.68 12.90 -1.34
C GLU A 137 -7.57 14.10 -0.97
N ILE A 138 -7.05 15.31 -1.17
CA ILE A 138 -7.76 16.57 -0.95
C ILE A 138 -8.16 17.17 -2.30
N TRP A 139 -9.45 17.10 -2.62
CA TRP A 139 -10.05 17.58 -3.86
C TRP A 139 -10.94 18.81 -3.55
N PRO A 140 -10.50 20.04 -3.87
CA PRO A 140 -11.16 21.25 -3.38
C PRO A 140 -12.64 21.39 -3.76
N VAL A 141 -13.01 21.04 -5.01
CA VAL A 141 -14.42 21.14 -5.45
C VAL A 141 -15.26 20.05 -4.81
N LEU A 142 -14.71 18.82 -4.69
CA LEU A 142 -15.37 17.71 -4.02
C LEU A 142 -15.70 18.05 -2.56
N ILE A 143 -14.73 18.55 -1.81
CA ILE A 143 -14.90 18.91 -0.39
C ILE A 143 -15.92 20.04 -0.27
N GLU A 144 -15.82 21.08 -1.10
CA GLU A 144 -16.77 22.19 -1.10
C GLU A 144 -18.21 21.73 -1.41
N ARG A 145 -18.37 20.88 -2.44
CA ARG A 145 -19.73 20.40 -2.84
C ARG A 145 -20.31 19.43 -1.81
N ALA A 146 -19.47 18.57 -1.21
CA ALA A 146 -19.88 17.69 -0.12
C ALA A 146 -20.31 18.48 1.11
N HIS A 147 -19.56 19.53 1.50
CA HIS A 147 -19.92 20.43 2.60
C HIS A 147 -21.28 21.11 2.35
N HIS A 148 -21.52 21.65 1.14
CA HIS A 148 -22.82 22.25 0.79
C HIS A 148 -23.96 21.23 0.75
N ALA A 149 -23.69 19.98 0.43
CA ALA A 149 -24.67 18.89 0.44
C ALA A 149 -24.91 18.29 1.83
N GLY A 150 -24.24 18.81 2.87
CA GLY A 150 -24.35 18.28 4.24
C GLY A 150 -23.67 16.93 4.45
N VAL A 151 -22.77 16.51 3.55
CA VAL A 151 -22.01 15.27 3.66
C VAL A 151 -20.70 15.56 4.40
N PRO A 152 -20.50 15.06 5.63
CA PRO A 152 -19.26 15.22 6.36
C PRO A 152 -18.12 14.50 5.63
N MET A 153 -16.97 15.18 5.43
CA MET A 153 -15.79 14.60 4.81
C MET A 153 -14.68 14.45 5.84
N VAL A 154 -14.12 13.26 5.97
CA VAL A 154 -13.02 12.93 6.88
C VAL A 154 -11.83 12.43 6.08
N LEU A 155 -10.66 13.00 6.31
CA LEU A 155 -9.41 12.43 5.81
C LEU A 155 -8.93 11.36 6.79
N VAL A 156 -8.83 10.12 6.33
CA VAL A 156 -8.36 8.98 7.13
C VAL A 156 -6.97 8.53 6.69
N ASN A 157 -6.19 8.00 7.61
CA ASN A 157 -4.78 7.66 7.36
C ASN A 157 -4.01 8.88 6.84
N GLY A 158 -4.33 10.07 7.36
CA GLY A 158 -3.85 11.35 6.84
C GLY A 158 -2.33 11.50 6.99
N ARG A 159 -1.63 11.73 5.88
CA ARG A 159 -0.20 11.99 5.84
C ARG A 159 0.09 13.29 5.12
N LEU A 160 0.89 14.15 5.72
CA LEU A 160 1.28 15.42 5.11
C LEU A 160 2.76 15.69 5.35
N SER A 161 3.61 15.39 4.36
CA SER A 161 5.04 15.68 4.47
C SER A 161 5.29 17.18 4.62
N GLU A 162 6.39 17.56 5.26
CA GLU A 162 6.76 18.97 5.43
C GLU A 162 6.84 19.73 4.10
N ARG A 163 7.39 19.11 3.05
CA ARG A 163 7.44 19.69 1.70
C ARG A 163 6.05 19.96 1.14
N SER A 164 5.12 19.02 1.31
CA SER A 164 3.72 19.16 0.87
C SER A 164 3.00 20.21 1.69
N HIS A 165 3.21 20.22 3.02
CA HIS A 165 2.68 21.24 3.91
C HIS A 165 3.10 22.64 3.50
N ARG A 166 4.42 22.89 3.29
CA ARG A 166 4.95 24.19 2.83
C ARG A 166 4.34 24.61 1.49
N ARG A 167 4.17 23.67 0.55
CA ARG A 167 3.53 23.96 -0.75
C ARG A 167 2.05 24.33 -0.58
N THR A 168 1.31 23.59 0.25
CA THR A 168 -0.10 23.85 0.53
C THR A 168 -0.28 25.17 1.26
N ALA A 169 0.53 25.46 2.25
CA ALA A 169 0.48 26.72 3.01
C ALA A 169 0.69 27.96 2.11
N ARG A 170 1.49 27.86 1.02
CA ARG A 170 1.64 28.93 0.03
C ARG A 170 0.36 29.30 -0.71
N LEU A 171 -0.62 28.40 -0.75
CA LEU A 171 -1.95 28.70 -1.31
C LEU A 171 -2.80 29.58 -0.39
N GLY A 172 -2.32 29.87 0.80
CA GLY A 172 -2.90 30.84 1.75
C GLY A 172 -4.33 30.51 2.13
N GLN A 173 -5.20 31.52 2.01
CA GLN A 173 -6.62 31.41 2.41
C GLN A 173 -7.36 30.32 1.67
N ALA A 174 -7.09 30.07 0.38
CA ALA A 174 -7.79 29.06 -0.41
C ALA A 174 -7.55 27.63 0.12
N ALA A 175 -6.33 27.32 0.60
CA ALA A 175 -6.07 26.07 1.26
C ALA A 175 -6.80 25.98 2.61
N ARG A 176 -6.66 27.00 3.47
CA ARG A 176 -7.32 27.04 4.78
C ARG A 176 -8.83 26.85 4.68
N GLU A 177 -9.49 27.52 3.73
CA GLU A 177 -10.92 27.36 3.51
C GLU A 177 -11.29 25.93 3.06
N THR A 178 -10.46 25.27 2.27
CA THR A 178 -10.68 23.87 1.86
C THR A 178 -10.53 22.92 3.04
N TYR A 179 -9.45 23.07 3.81
CA TYR A 179 -9.17 22.21 4.96
C TYR A 179 -10.16 22.44 6.11
N ALA A 180 -10.64 23.67 6.31
CA ALA A 180 -11.65 24.01 7.33
C ALA A 180 -13.03 23.39 7.05
N GLN A 181 -13.32 22.96 5.82
CA GLN A 181 -14.56 22.27 5.45
C GLN A 181 -14.52 20.76 5.71
N LEU A 182 -13.35 20.19 6.06
CA LEU A 182 -13.28 18.82 6.52
C LEU A 182 -13.91 18.69 7.91
N ALA A 183 -14.72 17.64 8.10
CA ALA A 183 -15.28 17.32 9.42
C ALA A 183 -14.19 16.91 10.43
N ALA A 184 -13.19 16.17 9.95
CA ALA A 184 -12.03 15.77 10.74
C ALA A 184 -10.86 15.31 9.85
N VAL A 185 -9.66 15.25 10.45
CA VAL A 185 -8.51 14.52 9.92
C VAL A 185 -8.03 13.51 10.98
N LEU A 186 -7.92 12.25 10.55
CA LEU A 186 -7.37 11.15 11.33
C LEU A 186 -5.95 10.89 10.83
N ALA A 187 -4.97 11.49 11.48
CA ALA A 187 -3.58 11.54 11.05
C ALA A 187 -2.79 10.28 11.44
N GLN A 188 -1.76 9.95 10.66
CA GLN A 188 -0.87 8.83 10.95
C GLN A 188 0.03 9.11 12.16
N THR A 189 0.57 10.34 12.25
CA THR A 189 1.57 10.73 13.25
C THR A 189 1.20 12.04 13.93
N PRO A 190 1.78 12.35 15.12
CA PRO A 190 1.66 13.66 15.73
C PRO A 190 2.10 14.81 14.81
N ASP A 191 3.22 14.64 14.11
CA ASP A 191 3.74 15.64 13.17
C ASP A 191 2.75 15.94 12.03
N ASP A 192 2.10 14.89 11.47
CA ASP A 192 1.07 15.09 10.46
C ASP A 192 -0.13 15.84 11.05
N ALA A 193 -0.52 15.48 12.27
CA ALA A 193 -1.63 16.15 12.97
C ALA A 193 -1.37 17.64 13.16
N ASP A 194 -0.15 18.04 13.59
CA ASP A 194 0.21 19.43 13.79
C ASP A 194 0.20 20.23 12.49
N ARG A 195 0.68 19.62 11.38
CA ARG A 195 0.60 20.22 10.05
C ARG A 195 -0.84 20.43 9.60
N TYR A 196 -1.74 19.48 9.84
CA TYR A 196 -3.16 19.64 9.51
C TYR A 196 -3.86 20.70 10.37
N ARG A 197 -3.54 20.78 11.68
CA ARG A 197 -4.03 21.85 12.56
C ARG A 197 -3.63 23.22 12.07
N SER A 198 -2.38 23.39 11.63
CA SER A 198 -1.86 24.67 11.10
C SER A 198 -2.55 25.09 9.78
N LEU A 199 -3.15 24.15 9.03
CA LEU A 199 -3.95 24.41 7.85
C LEU A 199 -5.42 24.75 8.17
N GLY A 200 -5.82 24.74 9.44
CA GLY A 200 -7.16 25.15 9.88
C GLY A 200 -8.20 24.02 9.92
N VAL A 201 -7.77 22.76 9.96
CA VAL A 201 -8.70 21.64 10.17
C VAL A 201 -9.31 21.71 11.57
N PRO A 202 -10.66 21.67 11.72
CA PRO A 202 -11.32 21.89 12.99
C PRO A 202 -11.10 20.75 14.02
N ARG A 203 -11.00 19.52 13.52
CA ARG A 203 -10.82 18.31 14.36
C ARG A 203 -9.71 17.46 13.82
N VAL A 204 -8.63 17.27 14.59
CA VAL A 204 -7.49 16.42 14.21
C VAL A 204 -7.18 15.44 15.34
N ARG A 205 -7.18 14.14 15.01
CA ARG A 205 -6.78 13.07 15.94
C ARG A 205 -5.66 12.24 15.31
N VAL A 206 -4.77 11.70 16.14
CA VAL A 206 -3.78 10.72 15.71
C VAL A 206 -4.39 9.34 15.92
N THR A 207 -4.57 8.59 14.83
CA THR A 207 -5.10 7.22 14.86
C THR A 207 -4.06 6.16 14.47
N GLY A 208 -2.89 6.58 13.98
CA GLY A 208 -1.86 5.68 13.48
C GLY A 208 -2.02 5.36 11.99
N ASN A 209 -1.18 4.46 11.50
CA ASN A 209 -1.16 4.09 10.09
C ASN A 209 -1.89 2.76 9.86
N LEU A 210 -2.97 2.79 9.07
CA LEU A 210 -3.79 1.62 8.72
C LEU A 210 -2.99 0.47 8.08
N LYS A 211 -1.83 0.77 7.50
CA LYS A 211 -0.96 -0.25 6.91
C LYS A 211 -0.40 -1.24 7.94
N PHE A 212 -0.33 -0.86 9.21
CA PHE A 212 0.06 -1.77 10.30
C PHE A 212 -1.05 -2.78 10.68
N ASP A 213 -2.28 -2.52 10.29
CA ASP A 213 -3.41 -3.41 10.59
C ASP A 213 -3.71 -4.40 9.45
N ILE A 214 -2.91 -4.37 8.38
CA ILE A 214 -3.01 -5.37 7.32
C ILE A 214 -2.56 -6.71 7.92
N THR A 215 -3.51 -7.62 8.11
CA THR A 215 -3.23 -8.97 8.59
C THR A 215 -2.70 -9.80 7.43
N PRO A 216 -1.49 -10.36 7.53
CA PRO A 216 -0.99 -11.27 6.52
C PRO A 216 -1.88 -12.52 6.41
N HIS A 217 -2.11 -13.01 5.20
CA HIS A 217 -2.91 -14.20 4.98
C HIS A 217 -2.25 -15.44 5.62
N VAL A 218 -2.98 -16.10 6.52
CA VAL A 218 -2.47 -17.26 7.28
C VAL A 218 -2.02 -18.38 6.34
N ASP A 219 -2.79 -18.68 5.29
CA ASP A 219 -2.44 -19.69 4.30
C ASP A 219 -1.12 -19.39 3.61
N GLN A 220 -0.85 -18.12 3.26
CA GLN A 220 0.42 -17.73 2.68
C GLN A 220 1.60 -17.89 3.66
N ILE A 221 1.38 -17.58 4.94
CA ILE A 221 2.40 -17.81 5.97
C ILE A 221 2.70 -19.31 6.09
N MET A 222 1.67 -20.15 6.10
CA MET A 222 1.83 -21.62 6.15
C MET A 222 2.59 -22.13 4.92
N MET A 223 2.21 -21.70 3.73
CA MET A 223 2.89 -22.06 2.48
C MET A 223 4.36 -21.62 2.46
N GLY A 224 4.65 -20.41 2.96
CA GLY A 224 6.02 -19.91 3.04
C GLY A 224 6.88 -20.71 4.01
N ARG A 225 6.35 -21.08 5.17
CA ARG A 225 7.03 -21.95 6.14
C ARG A 225 7.27 -23.34 5.56
N ALA A 226 6.27 -23.94 4.92
CA ALA A 226 6.40 -25.22 4.25
C ALA A 226 7.47 -25.19 3.15
N LEU A 227 7.52 -24.11 2.35
CA LEU A 227 8.60 -23.93 1.36
C LEU A 227 9.98 -23.88 2.03
N ARG A 228 10.14 -23.14 3.12
CA ARG A 228 11.41 -23.08 3.87
C ARG A 228 11.82 -24.44 4.42
N ASP A 229 10.89 -25.19 4.98
CA ASP A 229 11.15 -26.52 5.55
C ASP A 229 11.57 -27.50 4.45
N ALA A 230 10.95 -27.43 3.27
CA ALA A 230 11.30 -28.24 2.10
C ALA A 230 12.71 -27.94 1.53
N LEU A 231 13.32 -26.82 1.88
CA LEU A 231 14.68 -26.44 1.48
C LEU A 231 15.77 -27.09 2.35
N CYS A 232 15.42 -28.03 3.23
CA CYS A 232 16.34 -28.87 3.99
C CYS A 232 17.43 -28.06 4.73
N GLY A 233 17.01 -27.03 5.48
CA GLY A 233 17.90 -26.19 6.28
C GLY A 233 18.73 -25.17 5.48
N ARG A 234 18.52 -25.05 4.17
CA ARG A 234 19.15 -24.00 3.38
C ARG A 234 18.60 -22.63 3.83
N ALA A 235 19.50 -21.71 4.14
CA ALA A 235 19.13 -20.35 4.50
C ALA A 235 18.45 -19.63 3.31
N VAL A 236 17.49 -18.76 3.61
CA VAL A 236 16.69 -18.03 2.62
C VAL A 236 16.63 -16.55 3.02
N TRP A 237 16.82 -15.67 2.05
CA TRP A 237 16.52 -14.27 2.21
C TRP A 237 15.70 -13.73 1.03
N VAL A 238 14.95 -12.66 1.23
CA VAL A 238 14.11 -12.08 0.18
C VAL A 238 14.53 -10.65 -0.14
N ALA A 239 14.69 -10.34 -1.43
CA ALA A 239 14.76 -8.98 -1.95
C ALA A 239 13.35 -8.59 -2.45
N ALA A 240 12.63 -7.87 -1.62
CA ALA A 240 11.20 -7.65 -1.72
C ALA A 240 10.85 -6.36 -2.47
N SER A 241 10.02 -6.45 -3.50
CA SER A 241 9.51 -5.29 -4.25
C SER A 241 10.62 -4.41 -4.84
N THR A 242 11.64 -5.02 -5.43
CA THR A 242 12.76 -4.33 -6.06
C THR A 242 12.31 -3.47 -7.24
N ARG A 243 13.05 -2.41 -7.49
CA ARG A 243 12.78 -1.44 -8.56
C ARG A 243 13.89 -1.44 -9.58
N GLU A 244 13.58 -0.89 -10.76
CA GLU A 244 14.53 -0.76 -11.86
C GLU A 244 15.87 -0.14 -11.40
N GLY A 245 16.97 -0.84 -11.71
CA GLY A 245 18.34 -0.45 -11.34
C GLY A 245 18.81 -1.00 -9.99
N GLU A 246 17.94 -1.48 -9.11
CA GLU A 246 18.34 -2.08 -7.83
C GLU A 246 18.80 -3.53 -7.98
N GLU A 247 18.15 -4.28 -8.87
CA GLU A 247 18.47 -5.69 -9.07
C GLU A 247 19.92 -5.92 -9.50
N PRO A 248 20.48 -5.16 -10.46
CA PRO A 248 21.90 -5.28 -10.79
C PRO A 248 22.81 -5.06 -9.59
N LEU A 249 22.54 -4.01 -8.77
CA LEU A 249 23.33 -3.68 -7.58
C LEU A 249 23.31 -4.80 -6.54
N LEU A 250 22.13 -5.35 -6.26
CA LEU A 250 21.94 -6.44 -5.31
C LEU A 250 22.58 -7.73 -5.80
N LEU A 251 22.41 -8.06 -7.09
CA LEU A 251 22.96 -9.27 -7.66
C LEU A 251 24.48 -9.22 -7.75
N ASP A 252 25.08 -8.07 -8.06
CA ASP A 252 26.54 -7.89 -8.08
C ASP A 252 27.12 -8.00 -6.67
N ALA A 253 26.52 -7.34 -5.67
CA ALA A 253 26.93 -7.45 -4.28
C ALA A 253 26.81 -8.90 -3.78
N TRP A 254 25.71 -9.57 -4.10
CA TRP A 254 25.45 -10.96 -3.74
C TRP A 254 26.46 -11.91 -4.41
N HIS A 255 26.74 -11.73 -5.71
CA HIS A 255 27.72 -12.53 -6.44
C HIS A 255 29.14 -12.37 -5.86
N ALA A 256 29.55 -11.13 -5.58
CA ALA A 256 30.85 -10.85 -4.96
C ALA A 256 30.96 -11.49 -3.56
N HIS A 257 29.89 -11.40 -2.75
CA HIS A 257 29.86 -12.04 -1.43
C HIS A 257 29.97 -13.56 -1.51
N ARG A 258 29.26 -14.20 -2.44
CA ARG A 258 29.35 -15.64 -2.68
C ARG A 258 30.77 -16.08 -3.07
N ALA A 259 31.44 -15.32 -3.92
CA ALA A 259 32.83 -15.61 -4.34
C ALA A 259 33.83 -15.61 -3.16
N GLN A 260 33.59 -14.73 -2.18
CA GLN A 260 34.41 -14.65 -0.96
C GLN A 260 34.17 -15.84 0.00
N HIS A 261 33.01 -16.52 -0.14
CA HIS A 261 32.59 -17.63 0.71
C HIS A 261 32.45 -18.94 -0.09
N ALA A 262 33.35 -19.17 -1.04
CA ALA A 262 33.36 -20.38 -1.85
C ALA A 262 33.50 -21.63 -0.94
N GLY A 263 32.70 -22.66 -1.24
CA GLY A 263 32.65 -23.89 -0.47
C GLY A 263 31.56 -23.99 0.60
N ARG A 264 30.81 -22.89 0.87
CA ARG A 264 29.57 -22.94 1.67
C ARG A 264 28.35 -23.16 0.76
N ARG A 265 27.32 -23.85 1.29
CA ARG A 265 26.03 -23.89 0.64
C ARG A 265 25.43 -22.49 0.69
N HIS A 266 25.32 -21.81 -0.46
CA HIS A 266 24.83 -20.46 -0.52
C HIS A 266 23.34 -20.41 -0.19
N PRO A 267 22.90 -19.37 0.53
CA PRO A 267 21.46 -19.09 0.75
C PRO A 267 20.69 -18.99 -0.56
N LEU A 268 19.41 -19.30 -0.51
CA LEU A 268 18.49 -19.00 -1.62
C LEU A 268 18.10 -17.52 -1.55
N LEU A 269 18.20 -16.82 -2.67
CA LEU A 269 17.60 -15.49 -2.82
C LEU A 269 16.19 -15.60 -3.42
N ILE A 270 15.17 -15.17 -2.70
CA ILE A 270 13.87 -14.90 -3.29
C ILE A 270 13.90 -13.46 -3.83
N LEU A 271 13.82 -13.30 -5.15
CA LEU A 271 13.86 -11.98 -5.81
C LEU A 271 12.48 -11.63 -6.34
N VAL A 272 11.86 -10.56 -5.80
CA VAL A 272 10.49 -10.16 -6.11
C VAL A 272 10.47 -8.75 -6.70
N PRO A 273 10.43 -8.60 -8.03
CA PRO A 273 10.30 -7.30 -8.67
C PRO A 273 8.93 -6.67 -8.40
N ARG A 274 8.88 -5.35 -8.18
CA ARG A 274 7.64 -4.61 -7.87
C ARG A 274 6.62 -4.63 -9.00
N HIS A 275 7.07 -4.71 -10.24
CA HIS A 275 6.25 -4.59 -11.43
C HIS A 275 6.27 -5.88 -12.25
N PRO A 276 5.11 -6.50 -12.55
CA PRO A 276 5.03 -7.75 -13.30
C PRO A 276 5.70 -7.69 -14.67
N GLN A 277 5.69 -6.53 -15.32
CA GLN A 277 6.31 -6.33 -16.64
C GLN A 277 7.81 -6.55 -16.63
N ARG A 278 8.45 -6.60 -15.45
CA ARG A 278 9.89 -6.78 -15.30
C ARG A 278 10.31 -8.20 -14.93
N PHE A 279 9.37 -9.12 -14.73
CA PHE A 279 9.71 -10.48 -14.30
C PHE A 279 10.66 -11.17 -15.26
N ASP A 280 10.39 -11.11 -16.57
CA ASP A 280 11.26 -11.75 -17.57
C ASP A 280 12.61 -11.04 -17.72
N GLU A 281 12.64 -9.72 -17.67
CA GLU A 281 13.87 -8.92 -17.68
C GLU A 281 14.79 -9.29 -16.51
N VAL A 282 14.23 -9.40 -15.30
CA VAL A 282 15.00 -9.72 -14.09
C VAL A 282 15.47 -11.17 -14.10
N ALA A 283 14.66 -12.11 -14.62
CA ALA A 283 15.09 -13.50 -14.83
C ALA A 283 16.29 -13.59 -15.79
N GLN A 284 16.23 -12.86 -16.91
CA GLN A 284 17.33 -12.81 -17.88
C GLN A 284 18.59 -12.17 -17.28
N LEU A 285 18.44 -11.06 -16.54
CA LEU A 285 19.55 -10.41 -15.86
C LEU A 285 20.28 -11.37 -14.92
N ALA A 286 19.55 -12.14 -14.12
CA ALA A 286 20.12 -13.13 -13.21
C ALA A 286 20.84 -14.26 -13.98
N GLY A 287 20.24 -14.76 -15.06
CA GLY A 287 20.85 -15.78 -15.93
C GLY A 287 22.15 -15.29 -16.60
N LEU A 288 22.21 -14.04 -17.05
CA LEU A 288 23.42 -13.43 -17.61
C LEU A 288 24.58 -13.35 -16.60
N LYS A 289 24.26 -13.32 -15.30
CA LYS A 289 25.25 -13.39 -14.21
C LYS A 289 25.62 -14.84 -13.80
N GLY A 290 25.15 -15.83 -14.56
CA GLY A 290 25.43 -17.25 -14.29
C GLY A 290 24.65 -17.84 -13.13
N LEU A 291 23.58 -17.19 -12.68
CA LEU A 291 22.73 -17.65 -11.58
C LEU A 291 21.58 -18.51 -12.11
N ARG A 292 21.34 -19.65 -11.46
CA ARG A 292 20.22 -20.55 -11.79
C ARG A 292 18.93 -20.00 -11.19
N VAL A 293 17.94 -19.72 -12.05
CA VAL A 293 16.68 -19.12 -11.67
C VAL A 293 15.55 -20.13 -11.74
N ALA A 294 14.86 -20.36 -10.62
CA ALA A 294 13.55 -20.98 -10.58
C ALA A 294 12.46 -19.89 -10.54
N ARG A 295 11.27 -20.20 -11.05
CA ARG A 295 10.12 -19.27 -11.03
C ARG A 295 9.07 -19.75 -10.04
N ARG A 296 8.51 -18.82 -9.26
CA ARG A 296 7.38 -19.12 -8.35
C ARG A 296 6.16 -19.63 -9.11
N SER A 297 5.86 -19.07 -10.28
CA SER A 297 4.74 -19.49 -11.12
C SER A 297 4.81 -20.94 -11.61
N ALA A 298 6.00 -21.54 -11.62
CA ALA A 298 6.20 -22.94 -11.99
C ALA A 298 6.09 -23.92 -10.80
N LEU A 299 5.93 -23.41 -9.57
CA LEU A 299 5.84 -24.24 -8.37
C LEU A 299 4.38 -24.46 -7.96
N SER A 300 4.02 -25.72 -7.73
CA SER A 300 2.78 -26.07 -7.06
C SER A 300 2.96 -25.91 -5.55
N LEU A 301 2.45 -24.81 -4.97
CA LEU A 301 2.43 -24.59 -3.53
C LEU A 301 0.98 -24.62 -3.05
N SER A 302 0.71 -25.47 -2.08
CA SER A 302 -0.58 -25.60 -1.40
C SER A 302 -0.36 -25.50 0.11
N ALA A 303 -1.35 -24.99 0.83
CA ALA A 303 -1.31 -25.00 2.30
C ALA A 303 -1.53 -26.43 2.88
N ALA A 304 -2.07 -27.34 2.07
CA ALA A 304 -2.45 -28.69 2.47
C ALA A 304 -1.43 -29.78 2.07
N GLU A 305 -0.54 -29.48 1.13
CA GLU A 305 0.38 -30.46 0.56
C GLU A 305 1.84 -29.99 0.69
N ALA A 306 2.76 -30.92 0.89
CA ALA A 306 4.18 -30.60 0.87
C ALA A 306 4.58 -30.03 -0.50
N PRO A 307 5.27 -28.89 -0.55
CA PRO A 307 5.65 -28.27 -1.81
C PRO A 307 6.63 -29.14 -2.58
N ASP A 308 6.45 -29.27 -3.90
CA ASP A 308 7.49 -29.80 -4.76
C ASP A 308 8.59 -28.74 -4.92
N ALA A 309 9.60 -28.82 -4.04
CA ALA A 309 10.72 -27.91 -4.03
C ALA A 309 11.89 -28.39 -4.90
N ALA A 310 11.77 -29.51 -5.62
CA ALA A 310 12.87 -30.09 -6.39
C ALA A 310 13.54 -29.08 -7.34
N GLY A 311 12.73 -28.26 -8.04
CA GLY A 311 13.24 -27.22 -8.93
C GLY A 311 13.89 -26.02 -8.21
N VAL A 312 13.72 -25.88 -6.90
CA VAL A 312 14.26 -24.77 -6.09
C VAL A 312 15.52 -25.17 -5.32
N LEU A 313 15.66 -26.46 -5.02
CA LEU A 313 16.79 -26.96 -4.22
C LEU A 313 18.15 -26.62 -4.85
N ASP A 314 18.24 -26.65 -6.16
CA ASP A 314 19.45 -26.35 -6.93
C ASP A 314 19.50 -24.91 -7.48
N ALA A 315 18.40 -24.13 -7.39
CA ALA A 315 18.37 -22.76 -7.87
C ALA A 315 19.18 -21.84 -6.95
N ASP A 316 19.79 -20.80 -7.52
CA ASP A 316 20.41 -19.71 -6.76
C ASP A 316 19.38 -18.63 -6.41
N ILE A 317 18.38 -18.45 -7.29
CA ILE A 317 17.31 -17.48 -7.16
C ILE A 317 15.95 -18.16 -7.37
N LEU A 318 15.01 -17.88 -6.49
CA LEU A 318 13.58 -18.05 -6.73
C LEU A 318 12.99 -16.70 -7.12
N LEU A 319 12.65 -16.55 -8.40
CA LEU A 319 11.96 -15.34 -8.88
C LEU A 319 10.51 -15.38 -8.42
N GLY A 320 10.10 -14.39 -7.63
CA GLY A 320 8.72 -14.17 -7.22
C GLY A 320 7.94 -13.47 -8.35
N ASP A 321 7.55 -14.24 -9.35
CA ASP A 321 6.81 -13.78 -10.53
C ASP A 321 5.28 -13.94 -10.39
N SER A 322 4.78 -13.77 -9.17
CA SER A 322 3.37 -13.77 -8.82
C SER A 322 2.96 -12.47 -8.12
N MET A 323 1.67 -12.20 -8.09
CA MET A 323 1.12 -11.01 -7.44
C MET A 323 0.33 -11.40 -6.18
N GLY A 324 0.50 -10.59 -5.13
CA GLY A 324 -0.30 -10.74 -3.91
C GLY A 324 0.21 -11.80 -2.92
N GLU A 325 1.42 -12.37 -3.11
CA GLU A 325 1.99 -13.44 -2.29
C GLU A 325 3.15 -12.96 -1.38
N MET A 326 3.22 -11.68 -1.03
CA MET A 326 4.35 -11.16 -0.24
C MET A 326 4.48 -11.82 1.14
N ALA A 327 3.37 -12.17 1.80
CA ALA A 327 3.40 -12.85 3.09
C ALA A 327 4.05 -14.25 3.00
N LEU A 328 3.85 -14.96 1.88
CA LEU A 328 4.53 -16.22 1.58
C LEU A 328 6.06 -16.02 1.52
N TYR A 329 6.51 -15.05 0.74
CA TYR A 329 7.94 -14.80 0.55
C TYR A 329 8.61 -14.36 1.85
N TYR A 330 7.97 -13.51 2.65
CA TYR A 330 8.48 -13.12 3.96
C TYR A 330 8.53 -14.30 4.92
N ALA A 331 7.48 -15.14 4.96
CA ALA A 331 7.44 -16.31 5.83
C ALA A 331 8.46 -17.40 5.44
N ALA A 332 8.79 -17.51 4.15
CA ALA A 332 9.86 -18.40 3.68
C ALA A 332 11.27 -17.89 4.05
N ALA A 333 11.45 -16.57 4.12
CA ALA A 333 12.74 -15.94 4.35
C ALA A 333 13.07 -15.75 5.83
N GLN A 334 14.36 -15.73 6.13
CA GLN A 334 14.92 -15.45 7.47
C GLN A 334 15.37 -13.99 7.61
N ALA A 335 15.51 -13.27 6.48
CA ALA A 335 15.80 -11.84 6.42
C ALA A 335 15.22 -11.26 5.14
N ALA A 336 14.82 -9.97 5.17
CA ALA A 336 14.25 -9.28 4.04
C ALA A 336 15.01 -7.99 3.73
N PHE A 337 15.37 -7.79 2.46
CA PHE A 337 15.73 -6.48 1.93
C PHE A 337 14.49 -5.83 1.31
N ILE A 338 14.20 -4.58 1.64
CA ILE A 338 13.05 -3.85 1.09
C ILE A 338 13.51 -2.95 -0.04
N GLY A 339 13.04 -3.23 -1.25
CA GLY A 339 13.39 -2.50 -2.48
C GLY A 339 12.79 -1.11 -2.58
N GLY A 340 13.14 -0.38 -3.67
CA GLY A 340 12.85 1.02 -3.85
C GLY A 340 13.64 1.93 -2.90
N SER A 341 14.63 1.39 -2.22
CA SER A 341 15.34 2.05 -1.13
C SER A 341 16.83 2.29 -1.37
N LEU A 342 17.49 1.53 -2.25
CA LEU A 342 18.88 1.80 -2.66
C LEU A 342 18.97 2.99 -3.60
N LEU A 343 17.96 3.16 -4.44
CA LEU A 343 17.84 4.30 -5.36
C LEU A 343 16.74 5.25 -4.86
N PRO A 344 16.71 6.53 -5.26
CA PRO A 344 15.82 7.56 -4.71
C PRO A 344 14.35 7.37 -5.13
N MET A 345 13.78 6.18 -4.88
CA MET A 345 12.40 5.80 -5.18
C MET A 345 11.50 5.78 -3.94
N GLY A 346 12.07 5.99 -2.74
CA GLY A 346 11.32 6.24 -1.50
C GLY A 346 11.01 5.04 -0.63
N GLY A 347 11.51 3.85 -0.97
CA GLY A 347 11.28 2.62 -0.23
C GLY A 347 9.89 2.02 -0.48
N GLN A 348 9.77 0.71 -0.25
CA GLN A 348 8.52 -0.04 -0.26
C GLN A 348 8.07 -0.37 1.17
N ASN A 349 6.95 -1.11 1.32
CA ASN A 349 6.33 -1.41 2.61
C ASN A 349 7.17 -2.41 3.42
N LEU A 350 7.78 -1.95 4.51
CA LEU A 350 8.53 -2.81 5.44
C LEU A 350 7.62 -3.47 6.51
N ILE A 351 6.42 -2.93 6.70
CA ILE A 351 5.51 -3.35 7.76
C ILE A 351 5.04 -4.78 7.56
N GLU A 352 4.81 -5.18 6.31
CA GLU A 352 4.38 -6.55 5.97
C GLU A 352 5.43 -7.59 6.37
N ALA A 353 6.72 -7.29 6.18
CA ALA A 353 7.82 -8.16 6.64
C ALA A 353 7.84 -8.26 8.16
N CYS A 354 7.77 -7.12 8.87
CA CYS A 354 7.74 -7.07 10.32
C CYS A 354 6.54 -7.83 10.90
N ALA A 355 5.35 -7.75 10.27
CA ALA A 355 4.15 -8.43 10.72
C ALA A 355 4.24 -9.97 10.63
N VAL A 356 5.13 -10.51 9.78
CA VAL A 356 5.43 -11.93 9.68
C VAL A 356 6.61 -12.34 10.59
N GLY A 357 7.29 -11.36 11.19
CA GLY A 357 8.48 -11.58 12.03
C GLY A 357 9.77 -11.70 11.24
N THR A 358 9.80 -11.21 10.00
CA THR A 358 11.01 -11.22 9.18
C THR A 358 11.78 -9.91 9.38
N PRO A 359 13.01 -9.94 9.92
CA PRO A 359 13.81 -8.75 10.14
C PRO A 359 14.18 -8.08 8.82
N VAL A 360 14.26 -6.76 8.85
CA VAL A 360 14.32 -5.90 7.66
C VAL A 360 15.68 -5.22 7.51
N VAL A 361 16.21 -5.26 6.28
CA VAL A 361 17.28 -4.38 5.81
C VAL A 361 16.69 -3.43 4.77
N ILE A 362 16.99 -2.13 4.87
CA ILE A 362 16.47 -1.11 3.96
C ILE A 362 17.56 -0.12 3.56
N GLY A 363 17.56 0.36 2.33
CA GLY A 363 18.52 1.35 1.83
C GLY A 363 18.27 2.77 2.35
N PRO A 364 19.04 3.77 1.87
CA PRO A 364 19.03 5.13 2.41
C PRO A 364 17.77 5.94 2.02
N HIS A 365 17.07 5.55 0.95
CA HIS A 365 15.96 6.33 0.41
C HIS A 365 14.61 5.77 0.86
N THR A 366 14.05 6.29 1.96
CA THR A 366 12.84 5.75 2.59
C THR A 366 11.71 6.77 2.74
N PHE A 367 11.70 7.84 1.94
CA PHE A 367 10.79 8.98 2.14
C PHE A 367 9.29 8.63 2.03
N ASN A 368 8.92 7.50 1.38
CA ASN A 368 7.52 7.02 1.37
C ASN A 368 7.12 6.36 2.70
N PHE A 369 8.08 5.84 3.47
CA PHE A 369 7.91 5.15 4.74
C PHE A 369 8.84 5.73 5.83
N ALA A 370 9.24 6.99 5.72
CA ALA A 370 10.28 7.59 6.55
C ALA A 370 10.02 7.43 8.06
N GLN A 371 8.78 7.65 8.53
CA GLN A 371 8.46 7.48 9.94
C GLN A 371 8.52 6.00 10.34
N ALA A 372 7.85 5.11 9.59
CA ALA A 372 7.86 3.69 9.86
C ALA A 372 9.28 3.11 9.89
N THR A 373 10.16 3.60 8.99
CA THR A 373 11.57 3.18 8.96
C THR A 373 12.31 3.65 10.22
N ARG A 374 12.17 4.91 10.61
CA ARG A 374 12.81 5.42 11.85
C ARG A 374 12.37 4.64 13.08
N ASP A 375 11.07 4.38 13.20
CA ASP A 375 10.50 3.67 14.34
C ASP A 375 10.95 2.20 14.34
N ALA A 376 11.02 1.55 13.19
CA ALA A 376 11.50 0.18 13.04
C ALA A 376 13.01 0.06 13.37
N VAL A 377 13.82 1.03 12.95
CA VAL A 377 15.26 1.10 13.29
C VAL A 377 15.44 1.29 14.79
N ALA A 378 14.70 2.23 15.40
CA ALA A 378 14.75 2.47 16.83
C ALA A 378 14.31 1.25 17.66
N ALA A 379 13.37 0.45 17.15
CA ALA A 379 12.91 -0.78 17.76
C ALA A 379 13.84 -1.99 17.54
N GLY A 380 14.90 -1.88 16.73
CA GLY A 380 15.76 -2.99 16.34
C GLY A 380 15.15 -3.98 15.35
N ALA A 381 14.02 -3.62 14.74
CA ALA A 381 13.30 -4.41 13.74
C ALA A 381 13.85 -4.23 12.32
N CYS A 382 14.60 -3.16 12.09
CA CYS A 382 15.15 -2.78 10.79
C CYS A 382 16.57 -2.25 10.92
N VAL A 383 17.41 -2.58 9.95
CA VAL A 383 18.73 -1.96 9.77
C VAL A 383 18.72 -1.15 8.48
N GLN A 384 18.99 0.16 8.60
CA GLN A 384 19.17 1.01 7.44
C GLN A 384 20.63 1.02 7.00
N VAL A 385 20.89 0.79 5.70
CA VAL A 385 22.22 0.63 5.11
C VAL A 385 22.46 1.65 4.00
N GLU A 386 23.72 1.89 3.67
CA GLU A 386 24.11 2.88 2.67
C GLU A 386 24.04 2.31 1.24
N ASP A 387 24.39 1.03 1.06
CA ASP A 387 24.51 0.37 -0.25
C ASP A 387 24.14 -1.11 -0.23
N ALA A 388 24.18 -1.74 -1.41
CA ALA A 388 23.86 -3.13 -1.60
C ALA A 388 24.87 -4.09 -0.93
N ALA A 389 26.17 -3.71 -0.87
CA ALA A 389 27.19 -4.53 -0.23
C ALA A 389 26.97 -4.59 1.29
N CYS A 390 26.63 -3.46 1.90
CA CYS A 390 26.24 -3.38 3.30
C CYS A 390 24.96 -4.19 3.56
N ALA A 391 23.96 -4.13 2.65
CA ALA A 391 22.74 -4.91 2.78
C ALA A 391 23.03 -6.41 2.82
N VAL A 392 23.82 -6.90 1.88
CA VAL A 392 24.21 -8.34 1.81
C VAL A 392 24.98 -8.77 3.05
N ARG A 393 25.89 -7.95 3.59
CA ARG A 393 26.63 -8.27 4.82
C ARG A 393 25.72 -8.40 6.05
N VAL A 394 24.78 -7.47 6.24
CA VAL A 394 23.83 -7.54 7.36
C VAL A 394 22.93 -8.76 7.23
N ILE A 395 22.47 -9.06 6.02
CA ILE A 395 21.67 -10.26 5.75
C ILE A 395 22.47 -11.52 6.07
N ASP A 396 23.72 -11.64 5.59
CA ASP A 396 24.56 -12.81 5.85
C ASP A 396 24.86 -12.99 7.35
N GLN A 397 25.05 -11.88 8.08
CA GLN A 397 25.18 -11.92 9.53
C GLN A 397 23.95 -12.56 10.19
N TRP A 398 22.74 -12.13 9.82
CA TRP A 398 21.51 -12.73 10.36
C TRP A 398 21.27 -14.17 9.90
N LEU A 399 21.74 -14.55 8.72
CA LEU A 399 21.64 -15.93 8.25
C LEU A 399 22.60 -16.87 8.96
N SER A 400 23.75 -16.35 9.44
CA SER A 400 24.78 -17.13 10.12
C SER A 400 24.66 -17.09 11.66
N ASP A 401 24.09 -16.03 12.22
CA ASP A 401 23.89 -15.81 13.67
C ASP A 401 22.40 -15.95 14.02
N ALA A 402 22.04 -17.09 14.62
CA ALA A 402 20.67 -17.40 14.99
C ALA A 402 20.16 -16.48 16.09
N ASP A 403 20.98 -16.14 17.07
CA ASP A 403 20.59 -15.32 18.22
C ASP A 403 20.31 -13.87 17.78
N ALA A 404 21.19 -13.31 16.96
CA ALA A 404 21.01 -11.98 16.37
C ALA A 404 19.74 -11.92 15.50
N ARG A 405 19.51 -12.94 14.68
CA ARG A 405 18.30 -13.04 13.85
C ARG A 405 17.04 -13.15 14.68
N GLU A 406 17.01 -13.99 15.70
CA GLU A 406 15.85 -14.15 16.58
C GLU A 406 15.55 -12.88 17.36
N ALA A 407 16.58 -12.17 17.83
CA ALA A 407 16.40 -10.86 18.49
C ALA A 407 15.74 -9.85 17.55
N ALA A 408 16.25 -9.74 16.29
CA ALA A 408 15.67 -8.86 15.28
C ALA A 408 14.24 -9.29 14.86
N SER A 409 13.98 -10.61 14.79
CA SER A 409 12.64 -11.14 14.50
C SER A 409 11.62 -10.81 15.61
N ARG A 410 12.00 -10.97 16.89
CA ARG A 410 11.16 -10.56 18.03
C ARG A 410 10.89 -9.06 18.00
N ALA A 411 11.90 -8.26 17.71
CA ALA A 411 11.76 -6.81 17.57
C ALA A 411 10.81 -6.44 16.44
N ALA A 412 10.87 -7.14 15.29
CA ALA A 412 9.98 -6.93 14.16
C ALA A 412 8.51 -7.19 14.51
N LEU A 413 8.22 -8.32 15.19
CA LEU A 413 6.87 -8.65 15.65
C LEU A 413 6.36 -7.64 16.69
N ALA A 414 7.19 -7.26 17.66
CA ALA A 414 6.83 -6.27 18.67
C ALA A 414 6.54 -4.89 18.06
N PHE A 415 7.38 -4.47 17.09
CA PHE A 415 7.18 -3.24 16.33
C PHE A 415 5.84 -3.24 15.58
N ALA A 416 5.53 -4.31 14.84
CA ALA A 416 4.27 -4.43 14.12
C ALA A 416 3.07 -4.40 15.08
N ALA A 417 3.13 -5.12 16.20
CA ALA A 417 2.07 -5.17 17.20
C ALA A 417 1.85 -3.79 17.90
N THR A 418 2.92 -3.07 18.23
CA THR A 418 2.83 -1.76 18.93
C THR A 418 2.18 -0.70 18.04
N HIS A 419 2.40 -0.77 16.73
CA HIS A 419 1.87 0.20 15.78
C HIS A 419 0.47 -0.18 15.24
N GLY A 420 -0.05 -1.35 15.56
CA GLY A 420 -1.38 -1.82 15.20
C GLY A 420 -2.52 -1.06 15.91
N GLY A 421 -3.77 -1.42 15.56
CA GLY A 421 -4.99 -0.86 16.15
C GLY A 421 -5.42 0.49 15.55
N ALA A 422 -4.79 0.95 14.48
CA ALA A 422 -5.18 2.16 13.77
C ALA A 422 -6.62 2.06 13.22
N THR A 423 -7.02 0.90 12.74
CA THR A 423 -8.38 0.61 12.26
C THR A 423 -9.41 0.81 13.35
N THR A 424 -9.21 0.21 14.53
CA THR A 424 -10.12 0.35 15.68
C THR A 424 -10.26 1.82 16.08
N ARG A 425 -9.13 2.52 16.30
CA ARG A 425 -9.14 3.95 16.64
C ARG A 425 -9.80 4.80 15.55
N THR A 426 -9.63 4.44 14.27
CA THR A 426 -10.28 5.14 13.15
C THR A 426 -11.78 4.91 13.15
N VAL A 427 -12.26 3.68 13.34
CA VAL A 427 -13.69 3.36 13.39
C VAL A 427 -14.37 4.03 14.58
N GLU A 428 -13.75 4.06 15.76
CA GLU A 428 -14.26 4.76 16.92
C GLU A 428 -14.39 6.28 16.68
N ALA A 429 -13.37 6.88 16.06
CA ALA A 429 -13.40 8.29 15.68
C ALA A 429 -14.49 8.58 14.65
N VAL A 430 -14.65 7.72 13.65
CA VAL A 430 -15.73 7.81 12.64
C VAL A 430 -17.10 7.64 13.28
N ALA A 431 -17.27 6.66 14.17
CA ALA A 431 -18.53 6.42 14.87
C ALA A 431 -18.99 7.65 15.66
N SER A 432 -18.05 8.37 16.29
CA SER A 432 -18.37 9.61 17.02
C SER A 432 -18.85 10.76 16.11
N LEU A 433 -18.67 10.66 14.79
CA LEU A 433 -19.12 11.64 13.80
C LEU A 433 -20.42 11.22 13.11
N VAL A 434 -20.70 9.92 13.02
CA VAL A 434 -21.90 9.37 12.37
C VAL A 434 -23.07 9.26 13.34
N LEU A 435 -22.82 8.79 14.57
CA LEU A 435 -23.88 8.51 15.56
C LEU A 435 -24.58 9.75 16.16
N PRO A 436 -23.99 10.95 16.27
CA PRO A 436 -24.71 12.12 16.74
C PRO A 436 -25.77 12.62 15.76
N SER A 437 -25.82 12.07 14.55
CA SER A 437 -26.72 12.46 13.44
C SER A 437 -27.83 11.43 13.19
N LEU A 438 -27.87 10.36 13.98
CA LEU A 438 -28.94 9.35 14.03
C LEU A 438 -29.80 9.50 15.28
#